data_30343b894933402024f9fbd536b8008a
#
_entry.id   30343b894933402024f9fbd536b8008a
#
_cell.length_a   1.000
_cell.length_b   1.000
_cell.length_c   1.000
_cell.angle_alpha   90.00
_cell.angle_beta   90.00
_cell.angle_gamma   90.00
#
_symmetry.space_group_name_H-M   'P 1'
#
loop_
_entity.id
_entity.type
_entity.pdbx_description
1 polymer ?
#
loop_
_entity_poly.entity_id
_entity_poly.type
_entity_poly.pdbx_seq_one_letter_code
_entity_poly.pdbx_strand_id
1 'polypeptide(L)'
;MKYAWLAAIAILLSASAADIAGAVTYKDIAGQWCGDVTDYVFTPSTLTVKFHDGRPANAFKITKYTYTRDGVRIDWVNSAGEGSVTVFAEFSGGAPTTMVQQQNGDKPRRSFHRC
;
A
#
# COMPACT_ATOMS: atom_id res chain seq x y z
N MET A 1 10.32 22.24 -40.40
CA MET A 1 11.41 21.34 -39.97
C MET A 1 11.69 21.44 -38.48
N LYS A 2 12.06 22.60 -38.01
CA LYS A 2 12.42 22.81 -36.59
C LYS A 2 11.26 22.61 -35.64
N TYR A 3 10.05 22.83 -36.07
CA TYR A 3 8.87 22.79 -35.21
C TYR A 3 8.40 21.39 -34.83
N ALA A 4 8.73 20.39 -35.64
CA ALA A 4 8.37 19.01 -35.35
C ALA A 4 9.06 18.45 -34.11
N TRP A 5 10.22 18.94 -33.77
CA TRP A 5 10.99 18.49 -32.63
C TRP A 5 10.34 18.83 -31.30
N LEU A 6 9.75 20.02 -31.21
CA LEU A 6 9.09 20.48 -29.99
C LEU A 6 7.84 19.66 -29.70
N ALA A 7 7.10 19.28 -30.73
CA ALA A 7 5.91 18.45 -30.54
C ALA A 7 6.24 17.07 -29.96
N ALA A 8 7.34 16.47 -30.36
CA ALA A 8 7.75 15.16 -29.85
C ALA A 8 8.06 15.21 -28.33
N ILE A 9 8.71 16.27 -27.87
CA ILE A 9 9.03 16.44 -26.47
C ILE A 9 7.77 16.57 -25.62
N ALA A 10 6.78 17.29 -26.07
CA ALA A 10 5.52 17.46 -25.34
C ALA A 10 4.77 16.15 -25.16
N ILE A 11 4.80 15.25 -26.14
CA ILE A 11 4.15 13.94 -26.08
C ILE A 11 4.80 13.07 -24.99
N LEU A 12 6.12 13.07 -24.88
CA LEU A 12 6.83 12.30 -23.87
C LEU A 12 6.48 12.73 -22.44
N LEU A 13 6.35 14.02 -22.19
CA LEU A 13 5.96 14.53 -20.88
C LEU A 13 4.54 14.10 -20.50
N SER A 14 3.62 14.08 -21.46
CA SER A 14 2.25 13.63 -21.21
C SER A 14 2.19 12.16 -20.83
N ALA A 15 2.98 11.30 -21.45
CA ALA A 15 3.04 9.89 -21.11
C ALA A 15 3.53 9.65 -19.66
N SER A 16 4.54 10.39 -19.22
CA SER A 16 5.05 10.29 -17.85
C SER A 16 3.99 10.69 -16.81
N ALA A 17 3.22 11.73 -17.07
CA ALA A 17 2.15 12.16 -16.17
C ALA A 17 1.04 11.11 -16.06
N ALA A 18 0.70 10.42 -17.14
CA ALA A 18 -0.30 9.36 -17.14
C ALA A 18 0.13 8.17 -16.27
N ASP A 19 1.41 7.78 -16.28
CA ASP A 19 1.93 6.71 -15.44
C ASP A 19 1.83 7.03 -13.95
N ILE A 20 2.12 8.26 -13.56
CA ILE A 20 2.00 8.71 -12.17
C ILE A 20 0.54 8.65 -11.70
N ALA A 21 -0.40 9.02 -12.55
CA ALA A 21 -1.82 9.04 -12.20
C ALA A 21 -2.41 7.64 -11.93
N GLY A 22 -1.75 6.55 -12.38
CA GLY A 22 -2.21 5.19 -12.18
C GLY A 22 -1.75 4.52 -10.89
N ALA A 23 -0.93 5.20 -10.07
CA ALA A 23 -0.42 4.61 -8.84
C ALA A 23 -1.47 4.57 -7.73
N VAL A 24 -1.35 3.58 -6.83
CA VAL A 24 -2.11 3.51 -5.59
C VAL A 24 -1.71 4.70 -4.69
N THR A 25 -2.66 5.21 -3.92
CA THR A 25 -2.42 6.30 -2.96
C THR A 25 -2.85 5.89 -1.55
N TYR A 26 -2.51 6.68 -0.54
CA TYR A 26 -2.95 6.43 0.83
C TYR A 26 -4.47 6.30 0.94
N LYS A 27 -5.21 7.09 0.16
CA LYS A 27 -6.67 7.03 0.13
C LYS A 27 -7.19 5.62 -0.19
N ASP A 28 -6.47 4.87 -1.01
CA ASP A 28 -6.87 3.51 -1.39
C ASP A 28 -6.67 2.51 -0.26
N ILE A 29 -5.74 2.75 0.65
CA ILE A 29 -5.43 1.81 1.74
C ILE A 29 -5.99 2.26 3.09
N ALA A 30 -6.33 3.53 3.27
CA ALA A 30 -6.78 4.08 4.55
C ALA A 30 -7.93 3.30 5.16
N GLY A 31 -7.96 3.21 6.50
CA GLY A 31 -9.06 2.59 7.25
C GLY A 31 -8.84 1.14 7.58
N GLN A 32 -9.94 0.39 7.69
CA GLN A 32 -9.93 -0.97 8.22
C GLN A 32 -10.04 -2.03 7.14
N TRP A 33 -9.22 -3.06 7.31
CA TRP A 33 -9.19 -4.25 6.46
C TRP A 33 -9.34 -5.50 7.32
N CYS A 34 -10.26 -6.37 6.94
CA CYS A 34 -10.53 -7.61 7.65
C CYS A 34 -9.81 -8.79 7.00
N GLY A 35 -9.13 -9.60 7.83
CA GLY A 35 -8.49 -10.84 7.42
C GLY A 35 -9.03 -12.04 8.20
N ASP A 36 -8.51 -13.22 7.94
CA ASP A 36 -8.96 -14.46 8.60
C ASP A 36 -8.51 -14.53 10.06
N VAL A 37 -7.35 -14.01 10.37
CA VAL A 37 -6.72 -14.12 11.69
C VAL A 37 -6.57 -12.76 12.36
N THR A 38 -6.30 -11.73 11.57
CA THR A 38 -6.07 -10.37 12.03
C THR A 38 -6.83 -9.36 11.18
N ASP A 39 -7.14 -8.22 11.77
CA ASP A 39 -7.62 -7.04 11.06
C ASP A 39 -6.55 -5.95 11.15
N TYR A 40 -6.43 -5.15 10.10
CA TYR A 40 -5.52 -4.01 10.05
C TYR A 40 -6.29 -2.71 9.99
N VAL A 41 -5.80 -1.72 10.73
CA VAL A 41 -6.32 -0.35 10.64
C VAL A 41 -5.17 0.58 10.30
N PHE A 42 -5.28 1.25 9.15
CA PHE A 42 -4.27 2.19 8.67
C PHE A 42 -4.70 3.62 8.92
N THR A 43 -3.80 4.39 9.53
CA THR A 43 -3.85 5.86 9.57
C THR A 43 -2.63 6.40 8.84
N PRO A 44 -2.50 7.71 8.62
CA PRO A 44 -1.29 8.25 7.96
C PRO A 44 0.01 7.88 8.66
N SER A 45 -0.01 7.71 9.99
CA SER A 45 1.20 7.50 10.77
C SER A 45 1.25 6.18 11.54
N THR A 46 0.18 5.39 11.54
CA THR A 46 0.13 4.15 12.33
C THR A 46 -0.54 3.00 11.57
N LEU A 47 -0.09 1.79 11.89
CA LEU A 47 -0.75 0.56 11.54
C LEU A 47 -1.12 -0.15 12.83
N THR A 48 -2.41 -0.38 13.06
CA THR A 48 -2.90 -1.16 14.20
C THR A 48 -3.28 -2.55 13.72
N VAL A 49 -2.75 -3.57 14.40
CA VAL A 49 -3.07 -4.97 14.15
C VAL A 49 -3.97 -5.48 15.26
N LYS A 50 -5.18 -5.89 14.92
CA LYS A 50 -6.16 -6.45 15.85
C LYS A 50 -6.23 -7.96 15.64
N PHE A 51 -6.19 -8.71 16.72
CA PHE A 51 -6.22 -10.18 16.67
C PHE A 51 -7.61 -10.71 16.98
N HIS A 52 -8.06 -11.68 16.19
CA HIS A 52 -9.38 -12.31 16.39
C HIS A 52 -9.45 -13.20 17.63
N ASP A 53 -8.30 -13.63 18.16
CA ASP A 53 -8.22 -14.51 19.32
C ASP A 53 -8.31 -13.77 20.68
N GLY A 54 -8.57 -12.46 20.67
CA GLY A 54 -8.75 -11.67 21.87
C GLY A 54 -7.46 -11.10 22.47
N ARG A 55 -6.30 -11.33 21.86
CA ARG A 55 -5.06 -10.68 22.29
C ARG A 55 -5.16 -9.16 22.13
N PRO A 56 -4.45 -8.37 22.97
CA PRO A 56 -4.41 -6.94 22.80
C PRO A 56 -3.92 -6.53 21.40
N ALA A 57 -4.51 -5.48 20.86
CA ALA A 57 -4.06 -4.92 19.58
C ALA A 57 -2.66 -4.33 19.71
N ASN A 58 -1.87 -4.44 18.64
CA ASN A 58 -0.56 -3.82 18.53
C ASN A 58 -0.61 -2.65 17.56
N ALA A 59 -0.02 -1.53 17.97
CA ALA A 59 0.11 -0.35 17.11
C ALA A 59 1.58 -0.16 16.74
N PHE A 60 1.85 0.03 15.44
CA PHE A 60 3.17 0.26 14.89
C PHE A 60 3.22 1.63 14.25
N LYS A 61 4.34 2.33 14.42
CA LYS A 61 4.56 3.62 13.77
C LYS A 61 4.98 3.39 12.32
N ILE A 62 4.28 4.01 11.40
CA ILE A 62 4.64 3.99 9.99
C ILE A 62 5.62 5.14 9.74
N THR A 63 6.77 4.83 9.16
CA THR A 63 7.80 5.81 8.83
C THR A 63 7.74 6.24 7.37
N LYS A 64 7.26 5.36 6.48
CA LYS A 64 7.18 5.66 5.06
C LYS A 64 6.15 4.78 4.34
N TYR A 65 5.37 5.40 3.45
CA TYR A 65 4.59 4.71 2.43
C TYR A 65 5.27 4.87 1.08
N THR A 66 5.46 3.77 0.36
CA THR A 66 5.95 3.80 -1.02
C THR A 66 4.90 3.15 -1.90
N TYR A 67 4.26 3.94 -2.76
CA TYR A 67 3.15 3.49 -3.58
C TYR A 67 3.63 2.96 -4.91
N THR A 68 3.00 1.88 -5.37
CA THR A 68 3.21 1.30 -6.69
C THR A 68 1.89 1.31 -7.46
N ARG A 69 1.89 0.76 -8.67
CA ARG A 69 0.69 0.74 -9.49
C ARG A 69 -0.46 -0.05 -8.86
N ASP A 70 -0.16 -1.16 -8.22
CA ASP A 70 -1.17 -2.09 -7.68
C ASP A 70 -1.00 -2.37 -6.18
N GLY A 71 -0.17 -1.60 -5.48
CA GLY A 71 0.08 -1.86 -4.09
C GLY A 71 0.85 -0.78 -3.37
N VAL A 72 1.32 -1.12 -2.18
CA VAL A 72 2.06 -0.21 -1.31
C VAL A 72 3.06 -0.99 -0.47
N ARG A 73 4.26 -0.42 -0.34
CA ARG A 73 5.25 -0.86 0.63
C ARG A 73 5.18 0.06 1.85
N ILE A 74 5.10 -0.53 3.02
CA ILE A 74 5.03 0.19 4.29
C ILE A 74 6.28 -0.12 5.11
N ASP A 75 7.05 0.91 5.41
CA ASP A 75 8.15 0.85 6.36
C ASP A 75 7.62 1.25 7.73
N TRP A 76 7.83 0.41 8.74
CA TRP A 76 7.29 0.64 10.08
C TRP A 76 8.27 0.24 11.17
N VAL A 77 8.06 0.74 12.38
CA VAL A 77 8.85 0.40 13.56
C VAL A 77 7.93 -0.03 14.70
N ASN A 78 8.40 -0.98 15.50
CA ASN A 78 7.70 -1.42 16.71
C ASN A 78 8.06 -0.54 17.92
N SER A 79 7.50 -0.86 19.08
CA SER A 79 7.75 -0.12 20.32
C SER A 79 9.21 -0.17 20.79
N ALA A 80 9.96 -1.18 20.37
CA ALA A 80 11.38 -1.31 20.69
C ALA A 80 12.27 -0.54 19.71
N GLY A 81 11.70 0.13 18.70
CA GLY A 81 12.45 0.86 17.68
C GLY A 81 12.99 0.00 16.55
N GLU A 82 12.60 -1.27 16.51
CA GLU A 82 13.02 -2.18 15.44
C GLU A 82 12.19 -1.94 14.19
N GLY A 83 12.85 -1.76 13.05
CA GLY A 83 12.22 -1.51 11.78
C GLY A 83 11.87 -2.80 11.02
N SER A 84 10.82 -2.73 10.23
CA SER A 84 10.44 -3.79 9.32
C SER A 84 9.70 -3.24 8.11
N VAL A 85 9.42 -4.11 7.14
CA VAL A 85 8.74 -3.75 5.91
C VAL A 85 7.60 -4.74 5.67
N THR A 86 6.46 -4.22 5.26
CA THR A 86 5.33 -5.02 4.81
C THR A 86 4.87 -4.49 3.46
N VAL A 87 4.57 -5.40 2.53
CA VAL A 87 4.10 -5.05 1.19
C VAL A 87 2.68 -5.59 1.03
N PHE A 88 1.77 -4.72 0.62
CA PHE A 88 0.42 -5.09 0.21
C PHE A 88 0.28 -4.88 -1.28
N ALA A 89 -0.36 -5.80 -1.96
CA ALA A 89 -0.48 -5.79 -3.41
C ALA A 89 -1.87 -6.25 -3.85
N GLU A 90 -2.09 -6.30 -5.16
CA GLU A 90 -3.32 -6.78 -5.79
C GLU A 90 -4.56 -6.02 -5.33
N PHE A 91 -4.41 -4.71 -5.20
CA PHE A 91 -5.57 -3.84 -4.96
C PHE A 91 -6.49 -3.89 -6.17
N SER A 92 -7.78 -4.07 -5.92
CA SER A 92 -8.78 -4.20 -6.95
C SER A 92 -9.39 -2.84 -7.30
N GLY A 93 -9.21 -2.42 -8.56
CA GLY A 93 -9.92 -1.27 -9.13
C GLY A 93 -9.66 0.08 -8.47
N GLY A 94 -10.49 1.05 -8.79
CA GLY A 94 -10.34 2.43 -8.35
C GLY A 94 -10.83 2.72 -6.93
N ALA A 95 -11.59 1.83 -6.32
CA ALA A 95 -11.96 1.86 -4.90
C ALA A 95 -11.74 0.46 -4.38
N PRO A 96 -10.50 0.08 -4.05
CA PRO A 96 -10.17 -1.31 -3.80
C PRO A 96 -10.90 -1.87 -2.58
N THR A 97 -11.47 -3.06 -2.74
CA THR A 97 -12.18 -3.79 -1.69
C THR A 97 -11.41 -5.01 -1.21
N THR A 98 -10.38 -5.41 -1.94
CA THR A 98 -9.52 -6.55 -1.60
C THR A 98 -8.06 -6.20 -1.78
N MET A 99 -7.20 -6.83 -1.02
CA MET A 99 -5.75 -6.75 -1.16
C MET A 99 -5.09 -8.00 -0.60
N VAL A 100 -3.82 -8.22 -0.94
CA VAL A 100 -3.03 -9.35 -0.47
C VAL A 100 -1.77 -8.85 0.20
N GLN A 101 -1.49 -9.31 1.41
CA GLN A 101 -0.22 -9.08 2.07
C GLN A 101 0.81 -10.04 1.50
N GLN A 102 1.88 -9.50 0.94
CA GLN A 102 3.03 -10.28 0.49
C GLN A 102 3.86 -10.70 1.68
N GLN A 103 4.25 -11.97 1.71
CA GLN A 103 5.13 -12.49 2.76
C GLN A 103 6.53 -12.72 2.17
N ASN A 104 7.55 -12.51 2.99
CA ASN A 104 8.93 -12.80 2.60
C ASN A 104 9.22 -14.30 2.73
N GLY A 105 9.94 -14.86 1.75
CA GLY A 105 10.34 -16.25 1.76
C GLY A 105 9.14 -17.21 1.60
N ASP A 106 9.15 -18.30 2.36
CA ASP A 106 8.18 -19.39 2.24
C ASP A 106 6.87 -19.16 2.98
N LYS A 107 6.69 -18.00 3.59
CA LYS A 107 5.46 -17.70 4.31
C LYS A 107 4.30 -17.52 3.34
N PRO A 108 3.10 -18.05 3.68
CA PRO A 108 1.94 -17.90 2.80
C PRO A 108 1.49 -16.44 2.73
N ARG A 109 0.94 -16.06 1.59
CA ARG A 109 0.30 -14.77 1.39
C ARG A 109 -1.01 -14.73 2.14
N ARG A 110 -1.40 -13.55 2.64
CA ARG A 110 -2.65 -13.34 3.36
C ARG A 110 -3.55 -12.40 2.61
N SER A 111 -4.81 -12.79 2.47
CA SER A 111 -5.82 -11.96 1.81
C SER A 111 -6.62 -11.16 2.82
N PHE A 112 -6.97 -9.94 2.45
CA PHE A 112 -7.78 -9.02 3.25
C PHE A 112 -8.87 -8.43 2.37
N HIS A 113 -9.96 -8.05 3.00
CA HIS A 113 -11.06 -7.36 2.36
C HIS A 113 -11.53 -6.19 3.21
N ARG A 114 -12.22 -5.24 2.61
CA ARG A 114 -12.85 -4.16 3.39
C ARG A 114 -13.87 -4.75 4.35
N CYS A 115 -13.81 -4.29 5.59
CA CYS A 115 -14.74 -4.75 6.63
C CYS A 115 -16.16 -4.29 6.41
#